data_9576a44a1544f2a32f35034778296dc3
#
_entry.id   9576a44a1544f2a32f35034778296dc3
#
_cell.length_a   1.000
_cell.length_b   1.000
_cell.length_c   1.000
_cell.angle_alpha   90.00
_cell.angle_beta   90.00
_cell.angle_gamma   90.00
#
_symmetry.space_group_name_H-M   'P 1'
#
loop_
_entity.id
_entity.type
_entity.pdbx_description
1 polymer ?
#
loop_
_entity_poly.entity_id
_entity_poly.type
_entity_poly.pdbx_seq_one_letter_code
_entity_poly.pdbx_strand_id
1 'polypeptide(L)'
;MPQAGLSSADPTRFEPDRQQPPSMSRKLPNHPTRLDQQQRLSQESWKVFQIMAEFVHGYETLASIEPAVSIFGSARYNEDNPWYGLTVEVAEKLSNAGFSVISGGGPGIMEAANKGAQAGGAPSVGLNIALPHEQKDNAYQDVSLHFQHFFARKVMFVKHASAYVVMPGGFGTLDELAEILTLVQTGKSRRIPIILVGSDFWQGLIDWFRAQLLGEKTIAEEDMDLFTLCDTAEEAVDAIFDFYRNRGVTATEEEQQKLLDL
;
A
#
# COMPACT_ATOMS: atom_id res chain seq x y z
N MET A 1 70.14 55.90 6.01
CA MET A 1 69.23 54.81 6.07
C MET A 1 67.96 55.22 6.80
N PRO A 2 66.84 55.48 6.14
CA PRO A 2 65.56 55.76 6.82
C PRO A 2 64.68 54.50 6.90
N GLN A 3 64.10 54.36 8.07
CA GLN A 3 63.13 53.32 8.40
C GLN A 3 61.76 53.63 7.75
N ALA A 4 61.16 52.62 7.14
CA ALA A 4 59.82 52.68 6.61
C ALA A 4 58.79 52.43 7.71
N GLY A 5 57.83 53.33 7.87
CA GLY A 5 56.71 53.21 8.78
C GLY A 5 55.66 52.28 8.24
N LEU A 6 55.27 51.30 9.05
CA LEU A 6 54.12 50.44 8.84
C LEU A 6 52.86 51.17 9.33
N SER A 7 51.96 51.48 8.40
CA SER A 7 50.60 51.94 8.68
C SER A 7 49.74 50.77 9.12
N SER A 8 49.25 50.85 10.37
CA SER A 8 48.27 49.93 10.92
C SER A 8 46.86 50.18 10.31
N ALA A 9 46.36 49.28 9.51
CA ALA A 9 44.97 49.28 9.10
C ALA A 9 44.09 48.76 10.24
N ASP A 10 43.10 49.55 10.61
CA ASP A 10 42.07 49.27 11.61
C ASP A 10 41.07 48.20 11.08
N PRO A 11 40.88 47.07 11.75
CA PRO A 11 40.00 45.99 11.28
C PRO A 11 38.55 46.07 11.79
N THR A 12 38.09 47.21 12.28
CA THR A 12 36.74 47.34 12.83
C THR A 12 35.86 48.26 12.01
N ARG A 13 35.17 47.73 11.01
CA ARG A 13 33.85 48.17 10.55
C ARG A 13 33.38 47.38 9.35
N PHE A 14 32.90 46.17 9.60
CA PHE A 14 31.90 45.57 8.76
C PHE A 14 30.62 45.37 9.62
N GLU A 15 29.76 46.35 9.65
CA GLU A 15 28.37 46.17 10.05
C GLU A 15 27.63 45.62 8.84
N PRO A 16 27.13 44.39 8.89
CA PRO A 16 26.20 43.91 7.86
C PRO A 16 24.87 44.64 8.06
N ASP A 17 24.50 45.41 7.06
CA ASP A 17 23.17 46.02 6.91
C ASP A 17 22.12 44.88 7.00
N ARG A 18 21.57 44.68 8.20
CA ARG A 18 20.45 43.78 8.41
C ARG A 18 19.20 44.44 7.87
N GLN A 19 19.05 44.45 6.56
CA GLN A 19 17.73 44.66 5.95
C GLN A 19 16.85 43.50 6.39
N GLN A 20 15.97 43.75 7.34
CA GLN A 20 14.90 42.84 7.68
C GLN A 20 14.13 42.50 6.39
N PRO A 21 13.99 41.20 6.03
CA PRO A 21 13.16 40.84 4.89
C PRO A 21 11.74 41.40 5.12
N PRO A 22 11.09 41.95 4.08
CA PRO A 22 9.76 42.49 4.22
C PRO A 22 8.86 41.43 4.81
N SER A 23 8.14 41.76 5.87
CA SER A 23 7.16 40.87 6.49
C SER A 23 6.06 40.59 5.46
N MET A 24 6.23 39.55 4.64
CA MET A 24 5.14 39.03 3.82
C MET A 24 4.08 38.49 4.79
N SER A 25 3.05 39.29 4.98
CA SER A 25 1.80 38.82 5.59
C SER A 25 1.32 37.63 4.73
N ARG A 26 1.66 36.40 5.16
CA ARG A 26 1.14 35.17 4.55
C ARG A 26 -0.34 35.05 4.89
N LYS A 27 -1.17 35.80 4.20
CA LYS A 27 -2.63 35.57 4.20
C LYS A 27 -2.92 34.55 3.13
N LEU A 28 -3.61 33.47 3.50
CA LEU A 28 -4.20 32.54 2.52
C LEU A 28 -5.11 33.35 1.58
N PRO A 29 -4.97 33.21 0.27
CA PRO A 29 -5.85 33.88 -0.68
C PRO A 29 -7.26 33.27 -0.54
N ASN A 30 -8.24 34.16 -0.41
CA ASN A 30 -9.68 33.88 -0.49
C ASN A 30 -10.26 32.87 0.50
N HIS A 31 -10.80 33.37 1.60
CA HIS A 31 -11.76 32.60 2.41
C HIS A 31 -13.07 32.40 1.62
N PRO A 32 -13.60 31.17 1.54
CA PRO A 32 -14.88 30.89 0.88
C PRO A 32 -16.03 31.64 1.57
N THR A 33 -16.97 32.12 0.78
CA THR A 33 -18.18 32.79 1.29
C THR A 33 -19.10 31.78 2.03
N ARG A 34 -20.07 32.28 2.83
CA ARG A 34 -21.07 31.44 3.51
C ARG A 34 -21.90 30.59 2.52
N LEU A 35 -22.21 31.14 1.36
CA LEU A 35 -22.92 30.42 0.30
C LEU A 35 -22.09 29.30 -0.29
N ASP A 36 -20.79 29.54 -0.52
CA ASP A 36 -19.87 28.48 -0.98
C ASP A 36 -19.72 27.35 0.05
N GLN A 37 -19.78 27.69 1.33
CA GLN A 37 -19.73 26.71 2.42
C GLN A 37 -21.00 25.84 2.47
N GLN A 38 -22.19 26.40 2.30
CA GLN A 38 -23.45 25.63 2.27
C GLN A 38 -23.54 24.70 1.06
N GLN A 39 -23.10 25.15 -0.12
CA GLN A 39 -23.06 24.31 -1.32
C GLN A 39 -22.05 23.15 -1.16
N ARG A 40 -20.90 23.43 -0.57
CA ARG A 40 -19.91 22.38 -0.26
C ARG A 40 -20.44 21.34 0.73
N LEU A 41 -21.09 21.77 1.81
CA LEU A 41 -21.69 20.85 2.79
C LEU A 41 -22.75 19.92 2.15
N SER A 42 -23.58 20.45 1.24
CA SER A 42 -24.54 19.62 0.51
C SER A 42 -23.86 18.58 -0.39
N GLN A 43 -22.80 18.98 -1.10
CA GLN A 43 -22.02 18.08 -1.94
C GLN A 43 -21.26 17.02 -1.12
N GLU A 44 -20.68 17.41 0.02
CA GLU A 44 -19.99 16.50 0.93
C GLU A 44 -20.95 15.49 1.57
N SER A 45 -22.16 15.91 1.94
CA SER A 45 -23.20 14.99 2.45
C SER A 45 -23.57 13.94 1.41
N TRP A 46 -23.65 14.32 0.13
CA TRP A 46 -23.95 13.36 -0.95
C TRP A 46 -22.82 12.35 -1.16
N LYS A 47 -21.56 12.78 -1.01
CA LYS A 47 -20.39 11.87 -1.05
C LYS A 47 -20.45 10.77 0.01
N VAL A 48 -20.94 11.08 1.21
CA VAL A 48 -21.07 10.05 2.27
C VAL A 48 -21.95 8.90 1.81
N PHE A 49 -23.06 9.16 1.14
CA PHE A 49 -23.91 8.09 0.60
C PHE A 49 -23.20 7.27 -0.49
N GLN A 50 -22.41 7.90 -1.33
CA GLN A 50 -21.59 7.19 -2.34
C GLN A 50 -20.57 6.28 -1.67
N ILE A 51 -19.86 6.76 -0.64
CA ILE A 51 -18.90 5.98 0.13
C ILE A 51 -19.60 4.78 0.79
N MET A 52 -20.74 5.00 1.42
CA MET A 52 -21.53 3.90 2.02
C MET A 52 -21.95 2.86 0.99
N ALA A 53 -22.36 3.28 -0.20
CA ALA A 53 -22.72 2.37 -1.28
C ALA A 53 -21.54 1.52 -1.75
N GLU A 54 -20.32 2.10 -1.83
CA GLU A 54 -19.10 1.35 -2.15
C GLU A 54 -18.79 0.28 -1.09
N PHE A 55 -18.94 0.61 0.20
CA PHE A 55 -18.75 -0.35 1.29
C PHE A 55 -19.77 -1.49 1.24
N VAL A 56 -21.06 -1.16 1.13
CA VAL A 56 -22.13 -2.17 1.06
C VAL A 56 -21.89 -3.10 -0.14
N HIS A 57 -21.65 -2.54 -1.32
CA HIS A 57 -21.41 -3.32 -2.53
C HIS A 57 -20.15 -4.19 -2.41
N GLY A 58 -19.07 -3.66 -1.85
CA GLY A 58 -17.84 -4.40 -1.61
C GLY A 58 -18.05 -5.58 -0.66
N TYR A 59 -18.67 -5.35 0.49
CA TYR A 59 -18.94 -6.39 1.48
C TYR A 59 -19.86 -7.49 0.96
N GLU A 60 -20.94 -7.14 0.26
CA GLU A 60 -21.87 -8.12 -0.30
C GLU A 60 -21.21 -8.97 -1.39
N THR A 61 -20.46 -8.35 -2.30
CA THR A 61 -19.84 -9.05 -3.43
C THR A 61 -18.70 -9.94 -2.97
N LEU A 62 -17.92 -9.52 -1.97
CA LEU A 62 -16.73 -10.26 -1.53
C LEU A 62 -17.04 -11.26 -0.38
N ALA A 63 -18.26 -11.34 0.09
CA ALA A 63 -18.62 -12.21 1.23
C ALA A 63 -18.29 -13.71 1.02
N SER A 64 -18.22 -14.16 -0.23
CA SER A 64 -18.03 -15.59 -0.57
C SER A 64 -16.67 -15.94 -1.14
N ILE A 65 -15.69 -14.99 -1.16
CA ILE A 65 -14.40 -15.22 -1.81
C ILE A 65 -13.32 -15.77 -0.88
N GLU A 66 -13.59 -15.86 0.42
CA GLU A 66 -12.60 -16.35 1.39
C GLU A 66 -12.43 -17.87 1.34
N PRO A 67 -11.19 -18.38 1.55
CA PRO A 67 -9.96 -17.61 1.84
C PRO A 67 -9.40 -16.93 0.59
N ALA A 68 -8.81 -15.73 0.75
CA ALA A 68 -8.28 -14.98 -0.37
C ALA A 68 -6.88 -14.41 -0.08
N VAL A 69 -6.06 -14.25 -1.14
CA VAL A 69 -4.74 -13.63 -1.07
C VAL A 69 -4.75 -12.35 -1.89
N SER A 70 -4.36 -11.23 -1.26
CA SER A 70 -4.17 -9.96 -1.95
C SER A 70 -2.76 -9.85 -2.53
N ILE A 71 -2.65 -9.62 -3.84
CA ILE A 71 -1.37 -9.50 -4.55
C ILE A 71 -1.21 -8.07 -5.06
N PHE A 72 -0.10 -7.42 -4.67
CA PHE A 72 0.26 -6.05 -5.03
C PHE A 72 1.56 -6.00 -5.83
N GLY A 73 1.69 -5.03 -6.71
CA GLY A 73 2.90 -4.80 -7.48
C GLY A 73 2.75 -3.72 -8.53
N SER A 74 3.77 -3.55 -9.36
CA SER A 74 3.86 -2.50 -10.36
C SER A 74 2.84 -2.67 -11.50
N ALA A 75 2.08 -1.64 -11.81
CA ALA A 75 1.26 -1.56 -13.02
C ALA A 75 2.07 -1.43 -14.32
N ARG A 76 3.40 -1.26 -14.24
CA ARG A 76 4.29 -0.96 -15.37
C ARG A 76 5.07 -2.16 -15.88
N TYR A 77 5.01 -3.30 -15.21
CA TYR A 77 5.68 -4.53 -15.63
C TYR A 77 4.78 -5.30 -16.60
N ASN A 78 5.23 -5.39 -17.85
CA ASN A 78 4.56 -6.16 -18.91
C ASN A 78 5.00 -7.63 -18.88
N GLU A 79 4.47 -8.43 -19.81
CA GLU A 79 4.76 -9.86 -19.93
C GLU A 79 6.25 -10.20 -20.17
N ASP A 80 7.04 -9.25 -20.70
CA ASP A 80 8.49 -9.44 -20.90
C ASP A 80 9.29 -9.29 -19.58
N ASN A 81 8.67 -8.76 -18.53
CA ASN A 81 9.33 -8.57 -17.26
C ASN A 81 9.29 -9.85 -16.42
N PRO A 82 10.43 -10.33 -15.86
CA PRO A 82 10.48 -11.56 -15.06
C PRO A 82 9.48 -11.60 -13.90
N TRP A 83 9.21 -10.45 -13.27
CA TRP A 83 8.24 -10.36 -12.16
C TRP A 83 6.82 -10.65 -12.59
N TYR A 84 6.45 -10.37 -13.85
CA TYR A 84 5.14 -10.72 -14.38
C TYR A 84 4.95 -12.24 -14.41
N GLY A 85 5.88 -12.97 -15.00
CA GLY A 85 5.84 -14.44 -15.07
C GLY A 85 5.83 -15.09 -13.69
N LEU A 86 6.68 -14.60 -12.77
CA LEU A 86 6.71 -15.08 -11.39
C LEU A 86 5.38 -14.82 -10.67
N THR A 87 4.74 -13.68 -10.91
CA THR A 87 3.43 -13.37 -10.31
C THR A 87 2.33 -14.30 -10.83
N VAL A 88 2.34 -14.61 -12.13
CA VAL A 88 1.40 -15.61 -12.71
C VAL A 88 1.57 -16.95 -11.99
N GLU A 89 2.80 -17.42 -11.80
CA GLU A 89 3.10 -18.69 -11.15
C GLU A 89 2.66 -18.70 -9.67
N VAL A 90 2.96 -17.64 -8.91
CA VAL A 90 2.50 -17.49 -7.52
C VAL A 90 0.97 -17.56 -7.44
N ALA A 91 0.29 -16.78 -8.27
CA ALA A 91 -1.17 -16.69 -8.26
C ALA A 91 -1.83 -18.01 -8.69
N GLU A 92 -1.28 -18.70 -9.68
CA GLU A 92 -1.78 -20.01 -10.13
C GLU A 92 -1.63 -21.07 -9.03
N LYS A 93 -0.48 -21.13 -8.35
CA LYS A 93 -0.26 -22.07 -7.24
C LYS A 93 -1.21 -21.79 -6.08
N LEU A 94 -1.43 -20.53 -5.70
CA LEU A 94 -2.38 -20.14 -4.66
C LEU A 94 -3.82 -20.49 -5.05
N SER A 95 -4.20 -20.22 -6.29
CA SER A 95 -5.52 -20.54 -6.83
C SER A 95 -5.77 -22.05 -6.86
N ASN A 96 -4.80 -22.85 -7.31
CA ASN A 96 -4.85 -24.33 -7.26
C ASN A 96 -4.98 -24.87 -5.83
N ALA A 97 -4.46 -24.13 -4.85
CA ALA A 97 -4.58 -24.48 -3.44
C ALA A 97 -5.93 -24.02 -2.81
N GLY A 98 -6.81 -23.38 -3.58
CA GLY A 98 -8.15 -22.97 -3.17
C GLY A 98 -8.25 -21.53 -2.63
N PHE A 99 -7.20 -20.72 -2.73
CA PHE A 99 -7.27 -19.30 -2.39
C PHE A 99 -7.79 -18.49 -3.57
N SER A 100 -8.82 -17.70 -3.36
CA SER A 100 -9.17 -16.61 -4.28
C SER A 100 -8.01 -15.61 -4.34
N VAL A 101 -7.80 -14.96 -5.49
CA VAL A 101 -6.75 -13.97 -5.65
C VAL A 101 -7.38 -12.60 -5.89
N ILE A 102 -7.01 -11.64 -5.04
CA ILE A 102 -7.45 -10.24 -5.13
C ILE A 102 -6.30 -9.41 -5.65
N SER A 103 -6.55 -8.63 -6.70
CA SER A 103 -5.62 -7.62 -7.21
C SER A 103 -6.29 -6.26 -7.38
N GLY A 104 -5.50 -5.25 -7.73
CA GLY A 104 -6.02 -3.91 -8.06
C GLY A 104 -6.74 -3.84 -9.42
N GLY A 105 -6.86 -4.94 -10.16
CA GLY A 105 -7.64 -5.05 -11.40
C GLY A 105 -7.03 -4.39 -12.65
N GLY A 106 -5.93 -3.64 -12.50
CA GLY A 106 -5.25 -2.94 -13.60
C GLY A 106 -4.23 -3.81 -14.34
N PRO A 107 -3.36 -3.18 -15.15
CA PRO A 107 -2.32 -3.87 -15.91
C PRO A 107 -1.13 -4.30 -15.03
N GLY A 108 -0.16 -4.96 -15.65
CA GLY A 108 1.11 -5.34 -15.03
C GLY A 108 0.97 -6.46 -14.02
N ILE A 109 1.52 -6.29 -12.84
CA ILE A 109 1.46 -7.31 -11.77
C ILE A 109 0.01 -7.65 -11.39
N MET A 110 -0.90 -6.69 -11.40
CA MET A 110 -2.32 -6.92 -11.13
C MET A 110 -2.96 -7.85 -12.17
N GLU A 111 -2.64 -7.64 -13.45
CA GLU A 111 -3.05 -8.51 -14.55
C GLU A 111 -2.43 -9.90 -14.41
N ALA A 112 -1.12 -9.98 -14.12
CA ALA A 112 -0.43 -11.24 -13.91
C ALA A 112 -1.06 -12.06 -12.78
N ALA A 113 -1.43 -11.41 -11.67
CA ALA A 113 -2.10 -12.02 -10.54
C ALA A 113 -3.48 -12.60 -10.94
N ASN A 114 -4.29 -11.82 -11.64
CA ASN A 114 -5.59 -12.27 -12.12
C ASN A 114 -5.47 -13.40 -13.16
N LYS A 115 -4.49 -13.30 -14.08
CA LYS A 115 -4.21 -14.34 -15.09
C LYS A 115 -3.83 -15.68 -14.44
N GLY A 116 -2.95 -15.64 -13.44
CA GLY A 116 -2.58 -16.84 -12.68
C GLY A 116 -3.75 -17.41 -11.89
N ALA A 117 -4.58 -16.56 -11.28
CA ALA A 117 -5.77 -16.98 -10.57
C ALA A 117 -6.74 -17.77 -11.46
N GLN A 118 -7.05 -17.27 -12.64
CA GLN A 118 -7.91 -17.98 -13.60
C GLN A 118 -7.29 -19.30 -14.07
N ALA A 119 -5.98 -19.38 -14.23
CA ALA A 119 -5.31 -20.62 -14.60
C ALA A 119 -5.47 -21.71 -13.54
N GLY A 120 -5.51 -21.36 -12.25
CA GLY A 120 -5.69 -22.29 -11.14
C GLY A 120 -7.16 -22.64 -10.81
N GLY A 121 -8.15 -21.86 -11.28
CA GLY A 121 -9.58 -22.16 -11.17
C GLY A 121 -10.29 -21.66 -9.90
N ALA A 122 -9.61 -20.98 -8.96
CA ALA A 122 -10.26 -20.25 -7.88
C ALA A 122 -10.62 -18.81 -8.35
N PRO A 123 -11.57 -18.12 -7.67
CA PRO A 123 -12.03 -16.80 -8.09
C PRO A 123 -10.90 -15.77 -8.25
N SER A 124 -10.89 -15.11 -9.39
CA SER A 124 -10.02 -14.00 -9.74
C SER A 124 -10.75 -12.68 -9.54
N VAL A 125 -10.26 -11.84 -8.61
CA VAL A 125 -10.95 -10.63 -8.18
C VAL A 125 -10.13 -9.39 -8.51
N GLY A 126 -10.76 -8.42 -9.16
CA GLY A 126 -10.20 -7.10 -9.42
C GLY A 126 -10.93 -6.03 -8.61
N LEU A 127 -10.20 -5.32 -7.74
CA LEU A 127 -10.69 -4.13 -7.05
C LEU A 127 -10.20 -2.90 -7.81
N ASN A 128 -10.95 -2.47 -8.82
CA ASN A 128 -10.58 -1.38 -9.70
C ASN A 128 -10.79 -0.02 -9.03
N ILE A 129 -10.02 0.98 -9.42
CA ILE A 129 -10.15 2.37 -8.94
C ILE A 129 -10.32 3.32 -10.12
N ALA A 130 -11.29 4.22 -10.02
CA ALA A 130 -11.46 5.28 -11.00
C ALA A 130 -10.30 6.28 -10.90
N LEU A 131 -9.49 6.37 -11.94
CA LEU A 131 -8.37 7.31 -12.05
C LEU A 131 -8.69 8.41 -13.07
N PRO A 132 -8.10 9.63 -12.93
CA PRO A 132 -8.27 10.72 -13.90
C PRO A 132 -7.80 10.36 -15.32
N HIS A 133 -6.88 9.42 -15.44
CA HIS A 133 -6.45 8.85 -16.72
C HIS A 133 -6.96 7.41 -16.79
N GLU A 134 -7.61 7.06 -17.90
CA GLU A 134 -8.19 5.73 -18.09
C GLU A 134 -7.15 4.64 -17.87
N GLN A 135 -7.35 3.85 -16.82
CA GLN A 135 -6.71 2.55 -16.64
C GLN A 135 -7.74 1.51 -17.05
N LYS A 136 -7.43 0.72 -18.08
CA LYS A 136 -8.32 -0.37 -18.49
C LYS A 136 -8.19 -1.50 -17.46
N ASP A 137 -9.35 -2.03 -17.08
CA ASP A 137 -9.42 -3.26 -16.31
C ASP A 137 -8.78 -4.39 -17.14
N ASN A 138 -8.03 -5.26 -16.48
CA ASN A 138 -7.50 -6.44 -17.16
C ASN A 138 -8.63 -7.46 -17.43
N ALA A 139 -8.41 -8.32 -18.43
CA ALA A 139 -9.44 -9.25 -18.91
C ALA A 139 -9.61 -10.54 -18.07
N TYR A 140 -8.81 -10.69 -17.00
CA TYR A 140 -8.71 -11.93 -16.23
C TYR A 140 -9.47 -11.89 -14.89
N GLN A 141 -10.48 -11.03 -14.76
CA GLN A 141 -11.28 -10.87 -13.55
C GLN A 141 -12.60 -11.65 -13.67
N ASP A 142 -12.87 -12.56 -12.75
CA ASP A 142 -14.17 -13.22 -12.60
C ASP A 142 -15.15 -12.29 -11.84
N VAL A 143 -14.60 -11.57 -10.86
CA VAL A 143 -15.31 -10.56 -10.08
C VAL A 143 -14.59 -9.23 -10.25
N SER A 144 -15.32 -8.22 -10.75
CA SER A 144 -14.79 -6.87 -10.98
C SER A 144 -15.58 -5.85 -10.18
N LEU A 145 -14.93 -5.19 -9.24
CA LEU A 145 -15.49 -4.11 -8.44
C LEU A 145 -14.82 -2.79 -8.78
N HIS A 146 -15.60 -1.68 -8.79
CA HIS A 146 -15.12 -0.35 -9.13
C HIS A 146 -15.34 0.60 -7.97
N PHE A 147 -14.27 1.22 -7.51
CA PHE A 147 -14.25 2.19 -6.43
C PHE A 147 -13.91 3.59 -6.95
N GLN A 148 -14.57 4.61 -6.40
CA GLN A 148 -14.22 6.01 -6.59
C GLN A 148 -13.23 6.48 -5.51
N HIS A 149 -13.26 5.83 -4.34
CA HIS A 149 -12.50 6.24 -3.16
C HIS A 149 -11.42 5.20 -2.79
N PHE A 150 -10.17 5.64 -2.74
CA PHE A 150 -9.03 4.78 -2.38
C PHE A 150 -9.23 4.09 -1.03
N PHE A 151 -9.67 4.82 0.00
CA PHE A 151 -9.84 4.27 1.34
C PHE A 151 -10.92 3.18 1.41
N ALA A 152 -12.01 3.29 0.65
CA ALA A 152 -13.03 2.23 0.60
C ALA A 152 -12.46 0.95 -0.02
N ARG A 153 -11.69 1.08 -1.11
CA ARG A 153 -10.98 -0.04 -1.76
C ARG A 153 -9.96 -0.68 -0.82
N LYS A 154 -9.17 0.12 -0.09
CA LYS A 154 -8.16 -0.37 0.85
C LYS A 154 -8.75 -1.24 1.95
N VAL A 155 -9.89 -0.82 2.51
CA VAL A 155 -10.59 -1.64 3.51
C VAL A 155 -10.96 -3.02 2.94
N MET A 156 -11.40 -3.11 1.68
CA MET A 156 -11.71 -4.41 1.05
C MET A 156 -10.49 -5.31 0.94
N PHE A 157 -9.33 -4.74 0.56
CA PHE A 157 -8.08 -5.51 0.54
C PHE A 157 -7.72 -6.09 1.90
N VAL A 158 -7.82 -5.27 2.95
CA VAL A 158 -7.45 -5.68 4.32
C VAL A 158 -8.44 -6.70 4.87
N LYS A 159 -9.73 -6.42 4.74
CA LYS A 159 -10.79 -7.21 5.36
C LYS A 159 -10.85 -8.65 4.85
N HIS A 160 -10.71 -8.83 3.54
CA HIS A 160 -10.89 -10.15 2.90
C HIS A 160 -9.58 -10.92 2.71
N ALA A 161 -8.42 -10.32 3.03
CA ALA A 161 -7.15 -11.01 2.87
C ALA A 161 -6.86 -12.02 3.98
N SER A 162 -6.51 -13.24 3.58
CA SER A 162 -5.86 -14.24 4.43
C SER A 162 -4.34 -14.17 4.34
N ALA A 163 -3.80 -13.57 3.28
CA ALA A 163 -2.37 -13.30 3.12
C ALA A 163 -2.16 -12.11 2.19
N TYR A 164 -0.99 -11.49 2.28
CA TYR A 164 -0.51 -10.47 1.35
C TYR A 164 0.74 -10.99 0.62
N VAL A 165 0.74 -10.86 -0.70
CA VAL A 165 1.94 -11.06 -1.52
C VAL A 165 2.27 -9.73 -2.18
N VAL A 166 3.48 -9.25 -1.95
CA VAL A 166 3.93 -7.93 -2.40
C VAL A 166 5.09 -8.11 -3.37
N MET A 167 4.77 -7.98 -4.65
CA MET A 167 5.73 -8.00 -5.75
C MET A 167 6.43 -6.64 -5.89
N PRO A 168 7.57 -6.55 -6.58
CA PRO A 168 8.22 -5.28 -6.86
C PRO A 168 7.26 -4.23 -7.44
N GLY A 169 7.27 -3.01 -6.86
CA GLY A 169 6.34 -1.98 -7.29
C GLY A 169 6.70 -0.57 -6.81
N GLY A 170 5.85 0.39 -7.15
CA GLY A 170 6.03 1.80 -6.84
C GLY A 170 5.29 2.24 -5.57
N PHE A 171 4.97 3.54 -5.51
CA PHE A 171 4.33 4.14 -4.34
C PHE A 171 2.99 3.50 -3.97
N GLY A 172 2.15 3.10 -4.94
CA GLY A 172 0.90 2.43 -4.63
C GLY A 172 1.11 1.06 -3.96
N THR A 173 2.17 0.34 -4.34
CA THR A 173 2.56 -0.91 -3.70
C THR A 173 3.10 -0.69 -2.29
N LEU A 174 3.93 0.35 -2.10
CA LEU A 174 4.46 0.73 -0.78
C LEU A 174 3.36 1.24 0.15
N ASP A 175 2.36 1.94 -0.37
CA ASP A 175 1.20 2.43 0.36
C ASP A 175 0.39 1.26 0.97
N GLU A 176 0.10 0.23 0.18
CA GLU A 176 -0.59 -0.97 0.67
C GLU A 176 0.28 -1.78 1.65
N LEU A 177 1.58 -1.91 1.38
CA LEU A 177 2.53 -2.57 2.29
C LEU A 177 2.61 -1.85 3.65
N ALA A 178 2.78 -0.53 3.64
CA ALA A 178 2.89 0.25 4.87
C ALA A 178 1.58 0.22 5.68
N GLU A 179 0.43 0.22 5.01
CA GLU A 179 -0.87 0.12 5.67
C GLU A 179 -1.03 -1.21 6.40
N ILE A 180 -0.83 -2.35 5.70
CA ILE A 180 -0.99 -3.66 6.35
C ILE A 180 0.02 -3.87 7.49
N LEU A 181 1.27 -3.44 7.33
CA LEU A 181 2.26 -3.49 8.40
C LEU A 181 1.79 -2.68 9.61
N THR A 182 1.28 -1.48 9.40
CA THR A 182 0.75 -0.62 10.48
C THR A 182 -0.46 -1.25 11.17
N LEU A 183 -1.41 -1.79 10.42
CA LEU A 183 -2.63 -2.38 10.97
C LEU A 183 -2.33 -3.64 11.80
N VAL A 184 -1.39 -4.47 11.35
CA VAL A 184 -0.97 -5.67 12.09
C VAL A 184 -0.14 -5.28 13.32
N GLN A 185 0.83 -4.37 13.19
CA GLN A 185 1.64 -3.84 14.28
C GLN A 185 0.78 -3.27 15.42
N THR A 186 -0.21 -2.47 15.07
CA THR A 186 -1.09 -1.80 16.06
C THR A 186 -2.22 -2.70 16.57
N GLY A 187 -2.33 -3.92 16.09
CA GLY A 187 -3.38 -4.87 16.47
C GLY A 187 -4.77 -4.51 15.93
N LYS A 188 -4.86 -3.58 14.97
CA LYS A 188 -6.11 -3.23 14.30
C LYS A 188 -6.55 -4.28 13.27
N SER A 189 -5.62 -5.01 12.69
CA SER A 189 -5.89 -6.19 11.87
C SER A 189 -5.35 -7.45 12.52
N ARG A 190 -5.92 -8.60 12.17
CA ARG A 190 -5.35 -9.91 12.55
C ARG A 190 -3.96 -10.07 11.95
N ARG A 191 -3.11 -10.85 12.61
CA ARG A 191 -1.80 -11.22 12.04
C ARG A 191 -2.03 -12.22 10.91
N ILE A 192 -1.61 -11.84 9.71
CA ILE A 192 -1.62 -12.65 8.49
C ILE A 192 -0.22 -12.67 7.89
N PRO A 193 0.14 -13.68 7.08
CA PRO A 193 1.43 -13.69 6.41
C PRO A 193 1.51 -12.55 5.38
N ILE A 194 2.60 -11.80 5.43
CA ILE A 194 2.94 -10.73 4.49
C ILE A 194 4.24 -11.16 3.81
N ILE A 195 4.17 -11.48 2.53
CA ILE A 195 5.27 -12.04 1.75
C ILE A 195 5.80 -10.98 0.79
N LEU A 196 7.05 -10.60 0.94
CA LEU A 196 7.77 -9.75 0.00
C LEU A 196 8.50 -10.65 -1.01
N VAL A 197 8.16 -10.58 -2.28
CA VAL A 197 8.77 -11.41 -3.32
C VAL A 197 9.80 -10.60 -4.10
N GLY A 198 11.02 -11.09 -4.14
CA GLY A 198 12.16 -10.47 -4.84
C GLY A 198 13.14 -9.78 -3.90
N SER A 199 14.10 -10.56 -3.36
CA SER A 199 15.12 -10.07 -2.44
C SER A 199 15.96 -8.94 -3.04
N ASP A 200 16.34 -9.04 -4.31
CA ASP A 200 17.10 -8.01 -5.02
C ASP A 200 16.41 -6.64 -5.02
N PHE A 201 15.08 -6.63 -5.02
CA PHE A 201 14.30 -5.39 -4.99
C PHE A 201 14.07 -4.89 -3.57
N TRP A 202 13.69 -5.77 -2.64
CA TRP A 202 13.22 -5.38 -1.31
C TRP A 202 14.32 -5.21 -0.30
N GLN A 203 15.50 -5.83 -0.49
CA GLN A 203 16.59 -5.82 0.51
C GLN A 203 16.98 -4.40 0.92
N GLY A 204 17.08 -3.48 -0.04
CA GLY A 204 17.42 -2.08 0.26
C GLY A 204 16.41 -1.38 1.17
N LEU A 205 15.11 -1.68 1.04
CA LEU A 205 14.07 -1.15 1.92
C LEU A 205 14.15 -1.78 3.31
N ILE A 206 14.39 -3.09 3.39
CA ILE A 206 14.54 -3.82 4.64
C ILE A 206 15.77 -3.32 5.42
N ASP A 207 16.89 -3.09 4.73
CA ASP A 207 18.09 -2.53 5.33
C ASP A 207 17.85 -1.12 5.85
N TRP A 208 17.07 -0.31 5.12
CA TRP A 208 16.65 1.00 5.58
C TRP A 208 15.74 0.91 6.82
N PHE A 209 14.79 -0.04 6.88
CA PHE A 209 13.96 -0.27 8.07
C PHE A 209 14.85 -0.59 9.29
N ARG A 210 15.84 -1.47 9.14
CA ARG A 210 16.78 -1.81 10.23
C ARG A 210 17.62 -0.60 10.64
N ALA A 211 18.20 0.11 9.67
CA ALA A 211 19.14 1.18 9.95
C ALA A 211 18.44 2.43 10.52
N GLN A 212 17.25 2.77 10.01
CA GLN A 212 16.56 4.00 10.35
C GLN A 212 15.41 3.75 11.34
N LEU A 213 14.43 2.93 10.98
CA LEU A 213 13.25 2.79 11.81
C LEU A 213 13.56 2.08 13.13
N LEU A 214 14.26 0.95 13.07
CA LEU A 214 14.68 0.22 14.26
C LEU A 214 15.77 0.98 15.02
N GLY A 215 16.75 1.54 14.30
CA GLY A 215 17.85 2.32 14.89
C GLY A 215 17.37 3.54 15.68
N GLU A 216 16.37 4.27 15.14
CA GLU A 216 15.73 5.42 15.81
C GLU A 216 14.59 5.01 16.77
N LYS A 217 14.33 3.71 16.93
CA LYS A 217 13.29 3.15 17.81
C LYS A 217 11.86 3.61 17.46
N THR A 218 11.60 3.83 16.19
CA THR A 218 10.25 4.14 15.69
C THR A 218 9.43 2.89 15.44
N ILE A 219 10.09 1.72 15.37
CA ILE A 219 9.51 0.38 15.40
C ILE A 219 10.28 -0.49 16.41
N ALA A 220 9.69 -1.61 16.83
CA ALA A 220 10.30 -2.60 17.69
C ALA A 220 11.01 -3.70 16.86
N GLU A 221 11.85 -4.50 17.51
CA GLU A 221 12.59 -5.59 16.83
C GLU A 221 11.63 -6.66 16.30
N GLU A 222 10.58 -6.98 17.05
CA GLU A 222 9.51 -7.90 16.66
C GLU A 222 8.70 -7.44 15.44
N ASP A 223 8.71 -6.15 15.09
CA ASP A 223 8.04 -5.64 13.89
C ASP A 223 8.76 -6.09 12.61
N MET A 224 10.03 -6.44 12.71
CA MET A 224 10.79 -7.02 11.59
C MET A 224 10.35 -8.46 11.24
N ASP A 225 9.61 -9.11 12.13
CA ASP A 225 9.04 -10.46 11.92
C ASP A 225 7.62 -10.42 11.34
N LEU A 226 7.12 -9.24 10.97
CA LEU A 226 5.80 -9.08 10.37
C LEU A 226 5.74 -9.55 8.91
N PHE A 227 6.87 -9.64 8.23
CA PHE A 227 6.96 -10.03 6.83
C PHE A 227 8.05 -11.08 6.59
N THR A 228 7.88 -11.82 5.52
CA THR A 228 8.86 -12.83 5.05
C THR A 228 9.33 -12.46 3.65
N LEU A 229 10.63 -12.56 3.38
CA LEU A 229 11.26 -12.32 2.08
C LEU A 229 11.45 -13.65 1.36
N CYS A 230 10.99 -13.72 0.10
CA CYS A 230 11.06 -14.91 -0.76
C CYS A 230 11.49 -14.52 -2.16
N ASP A 231 12.05 -15.47 -2.92
CA ASP A 231 12.49 -15.25 -4.29
C ASP A 231 11.77 -16.11 -5.33
N THR A 232 11.07 -17.14 -4.88
CA THR A 232 10.37 -18.10 -5.75
C THR A 232 8.90 -18.21 -5.41
N ALA A 233 8.10 -18.69 -6.36
CA ALA A 233 6.69 -18.95 -6.16
C ALA A 233 6.44 -20.03 -5.08
N GLU A 234 7.28 -21.06 -5.05
CA GLU A 234 7.23 -22.13 -4.07
C GLU A 234 7.43 -21.60 -2.66
N GLU A 235 8.51 -20.83 -2.42
CA GLU A 235 8.81 -20.23 -1.12
C GLU A 235 7.67 -19.33 -0.64
N ALA A 236 7.08 -18.53 -1.55
CA ALA A 236 5.97 -17.64 -1.20
C ALA A 236 4.72 -18.42 -0.76
N VAL A 237 4.38 -19.50 -1.47
CA VAL A 237 3.24 -20.36 -1.13
C VAL A 237 3.53 -21.13 0.15
N ASP A 238 4.70 -21.73 0.29
CA ASP A 238 5.11 -22.48 1.49
C ASP A 238 5.08 -21.59 2.74
N ALA A 239 5.55 -20.35 2.67
CA ALA A 239 5.52 -19.41 3.79
C ALA A 239 4.07 -19.12 4.25
N ILE A 240 3.11 -19.02 3.32
CA ILE A 240 1.69 -18.85 3.66
C ILE A 240 1.14 -20.12 4.34
N PHE A 241 1.43 -21.29 3.81
CA PHE A 241 0.97 -22.55 4.40
C PHE A 241 1.59 -22.83 5.75
N ASP A 242 2.88 -22.55 5.94
CA ASP A 242 3.59 -22.72 7.21
C ASP A 242 3.00 -21.84 8.31
N PHE A 243 2.62 -20.60 7.97
CA PHE A 243 1.93 -19.71 8.91
C PHE A 243 0.63 -20.33 9.42
N TYR A 244 -0.15 -21.00 8.55
CA TYR A 244 -1.45 -21.57 8.90
C TYR A 244 -1.39 -23.03 9.36
N ARG A 245 -0.27 -23.72 9.20
CA ARG A 245 -0.13 -25.18 9.54
C ARG A 245 -0.56 -25.49 10.97
N ASN A 246 -0.25 -24.63 11.91
CA ASN A 246 -0.50 -24.84 13.34
C ASN A 246 -1.73 -24.11 13.90
N ARG A 247 -2.35 -23.23 13.10
CA ARG A 247 -3.48 -22.40 13.62
C ARG A 247 -4.77 -22.53 12.79
N GLY A 248 -4.70 -23.10 11.60
CA GLY A 248 -5.80 -23.10 10.64
C GLY A 248 -6.00 -21.76 9.92
N VAL A 249 -6.74 -21.79 8.82
CA VAL A 249 -7.03 -20.59 7.99
C VAL A 249 -8.19 -19.77 8.54
N THR A 250 -9.11 -20.42 9.29
CA THR A 250 -10.28 -19.77 9.87
C THR A 250 -9.88 -18.81 10.99
N ALA A 251 -10.37 -17.57 10.90
CA ALA A 251 -10.15 -16.57 11.94
C ALA A 251 -10.77 -17.00 13.28
N THR A 252 -10.05 -16.77 14.38
CA THR A 252 -10.57 -16.95 15.74
C THR A 252 -11.67 -15.94 16.05
N GLU A 253 -12.45 -16.14 17.13
CA GLU A 253 -13.48 -15.18 17.55
C GLU A 253 -12.90 -13.77 17.79
N GLU A 254 -11.73 -13.66 18.43
CA GLU A 254 -11.04 -12.39 18.66
C GLU A 254 -10.62 -11.72 17.34
N GLU A 255 -10.13 -12.50 16.39
CA GLU A 255 -9.74 -12.01 15.07
C GLU A 255 -10.94 -11.62 14.22
N GLN A 256 -12.07 -12.31 14.34
CA GLN A 256 -13.33 -11.93 13.71
C GLN A 256 -13.82 -10.59 14.26
N GLN A 257 -13.70 -10.37 15.58
CA GLN A 257 -14.04 -9.08 16.18
C GLN A 257 -13.18 -7.94 15.61
N LYS A 258 -11.86 -8.15 15.50
CA LYS A 258 -10.96 -7.16 14.87
C LYS A 258 -11.34 -6.83 13.43
N LEU A 259 -11.82 -7.82 12.67
CA LEU A 259 -12.31 -7.59 11.28
C LEU A 259 -13.64 -6.84 11.23
N LEU A 260 -14.45 -6.86 12.29
CA LEU A 260 -15.67 -6.06 12.41
C LEU A 260 -15.37 -4.61 12.82
N ASP A 261 -14.25 -4.38 13.50
CA ASP A 261 -13.80 -3.08 14.00
C ASP A 261 -12.97 -2.29 12.95
N LEU A 262 -12.69 -2.88 11.80
CA LEU A 262 -12.07 -2.23 10.64
C LEU A 262 -13.11 -1.43 9.85
#